data_b16fce9b72a7a0a3b88e27614a9e6b1d
#
_entry.id   b16fce9b72a7a0a3b88e27614a9e6b1d
#
_cell.length_a   1.000
_cell.length_b   1.000
_cell.length_c   1.000
_cell.angle_alpha   90.00
_cell.angle_beta   90.00
_cell.angle_gamma   90.00
#
_symmetry.space_group_name_H-M   'P 1'
#
loop_
_entity.id
_entity.type
_entity.pdbx_description
1 polymer ?
#
loop_
_entity_poly.entity_id
_entity_poly.type
_entity_poly.pdbx_seq_one_letter_code
_entity_poly.pdbx_strand_id
1 'polypeptide(L)'
;MKILIKLLTLIIVFFGFSISSANSEPMKVCYAFNGPIGEWGWNYQQELGRQHIENHFGNQIKTIVIEGVNEGADAERAIRKLAQQDCKIIFSTTFGFMDPTVEVAKDYPDIIFEHATGYKFAENLGVYEGATYQGRYIAGMVAAATSKTGKVAYLASFPIPELIRDINAVALGMQSVDPNSTLTVVWLYSWFDPAKEADAVRILVNSGHDVTVQHTDGFAAVQTAQELGTYAIGHATDLTKYGPDAHLTALEINWGPFMQSVVEDTINNTWKSDVYWGDMTKGAIVVTPFNDIVPKDTVAKANKLMEEMRNHTFEPFTGPIKDQAGEIMIPAGKSLDHNELLSINYLVEGVIGKIPQ
;
A
#
# COMPACT_ATOMS: atom_id res chain seq x y z
N MET A 1 87.02 19.97 41.17
CA MET A 1 86.45 19.80 39.85
C MET A 1 84.98 19.36 40.02
N LYS A 2 84.05 20.37 39.96
CA LYS A 2 82.61 20.11 40.19
C LYS A 2 81.90 19.96 38.87
N ILE A 3 81.33 18.79 38.62
CA ILE A 3 80.54 18.48 37.43
C ILE A 3 79.10 18.85 37.71
N LEU A 4 78.57 19.81 36.94
CA LEU A 4 77.20 20.31 36.99
C LEU A 4 76.33 19.45 36.05
N ILE A 5 75.44 18.62 36.62
CA ILE A 5 74.45 17.87 35.85
C ILE A 5 73.20 18.78 35.66
N LYS A 6 72.93 19.20 34.42
CA LYS A 6 71.67 19.90 34.07
C LYS A 6 70.56 18.85 33.79
N LEU A 7 69.59 18.85 34.66
CA LEU A 7 68.37 18.06 34.49
C LEU A 7 67.45 18.84 33.51
N LEU A 8 67.21 18.24 32.35
CA LEU A 8 66.31 18.78 31.33
C LEU A 8 64.90 18.18 31.56
N THR A 9 63.99 18.97 32.14
CA THR A 9 62.62 18.52 32.38
C THR A 9 61.81 18.68 31.07
N LEU A 10 61.44 17.54 30.43
CA LEU A 10 60.60 17.49 29.23
C LEU A 10 59.13 17.63 29.66
N ILE A 11 58.49 18.75 29.45
CA ILE A 11 57.06 18.96 29.65
C ILE A 11 56.35 18.43 28.42
N ILE A 12 55.70 17.22 28.50
CA ILE A 12 54.82 16.69 27.50
C ILE A 12 53.45 17.35 27.73
N VAL A 13 53.08 18.29 26.87
CA VAL A 13 51.74 18.89 26.83
C VAL A 13 50.84 17.90 26.08
N PHE A 14 50.01 17.14 26.83
CA PHE A 14 48.93 16.36 26.23
C PHE A 14 47.83 17.32 25.75
N PHE A 15 47.80 17.62 24.46
CA PHE A 15 46.62 18.16 23.80
C PHE A 15 45.55 17.08 23.76
N GLY A 16 44.67 17.10 24.75
CA GLY A 16 43.45 16.30 24.71
C GLY A 16 42.55 16.82 23.57
N PHE A 17 42.58 16.13 22.43
CA PHE A 17 41.51 16.28 21.44
C PHE A 17 40.22 15.75 22.07
N SER A 18 39.41 16.64 22.64
CA SER A 18 38.01 16.36 22.92
C SER A 18 37.34 16.22 21.58
N ILE A 19 37.11 14.96 21.13
CA ILE A 19 36.17 14.66 20.04
C ILE A 19 34.78 15.02 20.63
N SER A 20 34.37 16.26 20.42
CA SER A 20 32.98 16.66 20.64
C SER A 20 32.20 15.86 19.58
N SER A 21 31.52 14.81 19.98
CA SER A 21 30.47 14.22 19.16
C SER A 21 29.44 15.33 18.95
N ALA A 22 29.53 16.02 17.82
CA ALA A 22 28.46 16.90 17.39
C ALA A 22 27.21 16.00 17.28
N ASN A 23 26.33 16.06 18.29
CA ASN A 23 24.98 15.57 18.14
C ASN A 23 24.35 16.43 17.04
N SER A 24 24.42 15.96 15.79
CA SER A 24 23.62 16.55 14.72
C SER A 24 22.16 16.39 15.12
N GLU A 25 21.36 17.45 14.94
CA GLU A 25 19.91 17.30 15.14
C GLU A 25 19.37 16.14 14.28
N PRO A 26 18.41 15.34 14.81
CA PRO A 26 17.83 14.26 14.07
C PRO A 26 17.21 14.74 12.75
N MET A 27 17.44 14.02 11.66
CA MET A 27 16.81 14.31 10.39
C MET A 27 15.28 14.13 10.50
N LYS A 28 14.52 15.15 10.10
CA LYS A 28 13.06 15.10 10.18
C LYS A 28 12.48 14.39 8.95
N VAL A 29 11.70 13.34 9.20
CA VAL A 29 10.92 12.57 8.21
C VAL A 29 9.45 12.75 8.51
N CYS A 30 8.68 13.25 7.56
CA CYS A 30 7.37 13.80 7.79
C CYS A 30 6.30 13.11 6.96
N TYR A 31 5.08 13.04 7.48
CA TYR A 31 3.97 12.31 6.87
C TYR A 31 2.69 13.13 6.88
N ALA A 32 1.97 13.11 5.76
CA ALA A 32 0.60 13.60 5.66
C ALA A 32 -0.33 12.42 5.36
N PHE A 33 -1.25 12.10 6.30
CA PHE A 33 -2.25 11.05 6.19
C PHE A 33 -3.62 11.63 5.88
N ASN A 34 -4.36 11.01 4.96
CA ASN A 34 -5.71 11.45 4.57
C ASN A 34 -6.81 11.05 5.58
N GLY A 35 -6.50 10.21 6.56
CA GLY A 35 -7.43 9.77 7.60
C GLY A 35 -6.74 9.51 8.92
N PRO A 36 -7.47 9.01 9.92
CA PRO A 36 -6.87 8.56 11.17
C PRO A 36 -5.99 7.34 10.92
N ILE A 37 -4.90 7.21 11.68
CA ILE A 37 -4.02 6.05 11.59
C ILE A 37 -4.77 4.76 11.97
N GLY A 38 -5.49 4.77 13.10
CA GLY A 38 -6.23 3.59 13.58
C GLY A 38 -5.33 2.36 13.79
N GLU A 39 -5.95 1.17 13.61
CA GLU A 39 -5.29 -0.14 13.67
C GLU A 39 -5.68 -0.99 12.43
N TRP A 40 -6.06 -0.36 11.33
CA TRP A 40 -6.55 -1.00 10.11
C TRP A 40 -6.42 -0.08 8.90
N GLY A 41 -6.49 -0.69 7.73
CA GLY A 41 -6.56 0.01 6.45
C GLY A 41 -5.23 0.63 5.99
N TRP A 42 -5.34 1.45 4.97
CA TRP A 42 -4.21 2.06 4.25
C TRP A 42 -3.30 2.89 5.15
N ASN A 43 -3.88 3.81 5.94
CA ASN A 43 -3.08 4.69 6.81
C ASN A 43 -2.30 3.90 7.88
N TYR A 44 -2.86 2.79 8.36
CA TYR A 44 -2.16 1.94 9.32
C TYR A 44 -0.93 1.26 8.68
N GLN A 45 -1.01 0.84 7.42
CA GLN A 45 0.17 0.27 6.73
C GLN A 45 1.28 1.32 6.51
N GLN A 46 0.90 2.56 6.20
CA GLN A 46 1.85 3.67 6.15
C GLN A 46 2.48 3.95 7.52
N GLU A 47 1.68 3.89 8.59
CA GLU A 47 2.15 4.03 9.98
C GLU A 47 3.11 2.91 10.39
N LEU A 48 2.84 1.67 10.00
CA LEU A 48 3.77 0.55 10.24
C LEU A 48 5.11 0.78 9.53
N GLY A 49 5.09 1.35 8.32
CA GLY A 49 6.29 1.79 7.61
C GLY A 49 7.05 2.88 8.36
N ARG A 50 6.34 3.88 8.91
CA ARG A 50 6.93 4.93 9.74
C ARG A 50 7.56 4.37 11.01
N GLN A 51 6.85 3.46 11.71
CA GLN A 51 7.38 2.80 12.92
C GLN A 51 8.61 1.93 12.59
N HIS A 52 8.62 1.28 11.44
CA HIS A 52 9.78 0.50 10.98
C HIS A 52 11.03 1.37 10.90
N ILE A 53 10.95 2.56 10.27
CA ILE A 53 12.11 3.46 10.18
C ILE A 53 12.48 4.07 11.54
N GLU A 54 11.53 4.40 12.41
CA GLU A 54 11.84 4.85 13.77
C GLU A 54 12.63 3.81 14.55
N ASN A 55 12.19 2.55 14.47
CA ASN A 55 12.88 1.44 15.13
C ASN A 55 14.27 1.18 14.55
N HIS A 56 14.44 1.33 13.23
CA HIS A 56 15.71 1.09 12.54
C HIS A 56 16.74 2.20 12.81
N PHE A 57 16.34 3.46 12.65
CA PHE A 57 17.26 4.61 12.72
C PHE A 57 17.39 5.21 14.12
N GLY A 58 16.43 4.98 15.01
CA GLY A 58 16.43 5.49 16.38
C GLY A 58 16.64 7.01 16.42
N ASN A 59 17.63 7.47 17.17
CA ASN A 59 17.91 8.89 17.37
C ASN A 59 18.49 9.63 16.14
N GLN A 60 18.73 8.94 15.01
CA GLN A 60 19.22 9.58 13.79
C GLN A 60 18.10 10.33 13.06
N ILE A 61 16.86 9.92 13.27
CA ILE A 61 15.68 10.56 12.66
C ILE A 61 14.66 10.98 13.73
N LYS A 62 13.76 11.88 13.32
CA LYS A 62 12.58 12.27 14.08
C LYS A 62 11.41 12.32 13.12
N THR A 63 10.32 11.58 13.39
CA THR A 63 9.13 11.64 12.54
C THR A 63 8.13 12.69 13.01
N ILE A 64 7.39 13.26 12.06
CA ILE A 64 6.32 14.23 12.28
C ILE A 64 5.13 13.80 11.43
N VAL A 65 3.95 13.77 12.02
CA VAL A 65 2.71 13.31 11.35
C VAL A 65 1.64 14.39 11.40
N ILE A 66 0.91 14.56 10.30
CA ILE A 66 -0.37 15.28 10.25
C ILE A 66 -1.41 14.29 9.73
N GLU A 67 -2.43 14.03 10.56
CA GLU A 67 -3.53 13.10 10.26
C GLU A 67 -4.79 13.83 9.82
N GLY A 68 -5.70 13.10 9.16
CA GLY A 68 -7.03 13.60 8.83
C GLY A 68 -7.02 14.74 7.81
N VAL A 69 -6.05 14.73 6.91
CA VAL A 69 -5.91 15.77 5.89
C VAL A 69 -6.87 15.48 4.73
N ASN A 70 -7.77 16.41 4.44
CA ASN A 70 -8.61 16.29 3.25
C ASN A 70 -7.79 16.54 1.97
N GLU A 71 -8.24 15.95 0.88
CA GLU A 71 -7.63 16.16 -0.44
C GLU A 71 -7.79 17.62 -0.94
N GLY A 72 -7.04 18.00 -1.95
CA GLY A 72 -7.06 19.33 -2.53
C GLY A 72 -6.31 20.38 -1.69
N ALA A 73 -6.93 21.53 -1.43
CA ALA A 73 -6.27 22.67 -0.78
C ALA A 73 -5.83 22.39 0.68
N ASP A 74 -6.49 21.48 1.39
CA ASP A 74 -6.07 21.06 2.74
C ASP A 74 -4.77 20.26 2.68
N ALA A 75 -4.63 19.38 1.69
CA ALA A 75 -3.42 18.61 1.46
C ALA A 75 -2.24 19.53 1.16
N GLU A 76 -2.41 20.52 0.26
CA GLU A 76 -1.36 21.48 -0.04
C GLU A 76 -0.91 22.23 1.22
N ARG A 77 -1.87 22.71 2.03
CA ARG A 77 -1.54 23.43 3.29
C ARG A 77 -0.80 22.54 4.28
N ALA A 78 -1.21 21.27 4.41
CA ALA A 78 -0.57 20.33 5.34
C ALA A 78 0.86 19.98 4.88
N ILE A 79 1.07 19.66 3.60
CA ILE A 79 2.38 19.34 3.04
C ILE A 79 3.31 20.56 3.15
N ARG A 80 2.82 21.77 2.80
CA ARG A 80 3.57 23.03 2.95
C ARG A 80 3.94 23.31 4.40
N LYS A 81 3.04 23.01 5.35
CA LYS A 81 3.33 23.15 6.80
C LYS A 81 4.43 22.19 7.24
N LEU A 82 4.48 20.97 6.71
CA LEU A 82 5.58 20.03 6.98
C LEU A 82 6.90 20.54 6.39
N ALA A 83 6.89 21.04 5.15
CA ALA A 83 8.08 21.64 4.53
C ALA A 83 8.65 22.79 5.35
N GLN A 84 7.78 23.64 5.93
CA GLN A 84 8.17 24.76 6.82
C GLN A 84 8.70 24.32 8.19
N GLN A 85 8.62 23.05 8.55
CA GLN A 85 9.18 22.49 9.80
C GLN A 85 10.57 21.88 9.60
N ASP A 86 11.27 22.19 8.51
CA ASP A 86 12.57 21.64 8.13
C ASP A 86 12.58 20.12 7.93
N CYS A 87 11.46 19.55 7.47
CA CYS A 87 11.42 18.16 7.05
C CYS A 87 12.40 17.95 5.88
N LYS A 88 13.19 16.88 5.92
CA LYS A 88 14.08 16.51 4.82
C LYS A 88 13.41 15.55 3.84
N ILE A 89 12.49 14.76 4.35
CA ILE A 89 11.67 13.83 3.56
C ILE A 89 10.21 14.07 3.96
N ILE A 90 9.31 14.14 2.98
CA ILE A 90 7.88 14.23 3.19
C ILE A 90 7.18 13.12 2.40
N PHE A 91 6.53 12.20 3.12
CA PHE A 91 5.66 11.20 2.54
C PHE A 91 4.22 11.74 2.48
N SER A 92 3.66 11.85 1.28
CA SER A 92 2.25 12.16 1.03
C SER A 92 1.53 10.89 0.62
N THR A 93 0.65 10.39 1.48
CA THR A 93 0.33 8.97 1.56
C THR A 93 -0.94 8.54 0.82
N THR A 94 -1.49 9.32 -0.09
CA THR A 94 -2.70 8.97 -0.83
C THR A 94 -2.74 9.59 -2.23
N PHE A 95 -3.45 8.95 -3.15
CA PHE A 95 -3.61 9.38 -4.55
C PHE A 95 -4.04 10.85 -4.68
N GLY A 96 -5.03 11.28 -3.88
CA GLY A 96 -5.56 12.64 -3.93
C GLY A 96 -4.60 13.74 -3.49
N PHE A 97 -3.42 13.39 -2.97
CA PHE A 97 -2.36 14.35 -2.63
C PHE A 97 -1.37 14.61 -3.78
N MET A 98 -1.54 13.97 -4.94
CA MET A 98 -0.61 14.08 -6.06
C MET A 98 -0.37 15.52 -6.50
N ASP A 99 -1.40 16.24 -6.92
CA ASP A 99 -1.25 17.61 -7.38
C ASP A 99 -0.79 18.57 -6.29
N PRO A 100 -1.33 18.54 -5.06
CA PRO A 100 -0.79 19.27 -3.93
C PRO A 100 0.70 19.03 -3.68
N THR A 101 1.16 17.78 -3.76
CA THR A 101 2.58 17.45 -3.54
C THR A 101 3.47 18.03 -4.64
N VAL A 102 3.05 17.90 -5.91
CA VAL A 102 3.77 18.50 -7.05
C VAL A 102 3.91 20.01 -6.90
N GLU A 103 2.85 20.71 -6.47
CA GLU A 103 2.89 22.17 -6.31
C GLU A 103 3.83 22.58 -5.17
N VAL A 104 3.80 21.87 -4.02
CA VAL A 104 4.70 22.20 -2.90
C VAL A 104 6.15 21.84 -3.23
N ALA A 105 6.40 20.71 -3.91
CA ALA A 105 7.76 20.29 -4.27
C ALA A 105 8.52 21.33 -5.10
N LYS A 106 7.83 22.09 -5.97
CA LYS A 106 8.40 23.17 -6.77
C LYS A 106 9.00 24.29 -5.91
N ASP A 107 8.37 24.58 -4.77
CA ASP A 107 8.78 25.67 -3.88
C ASP A 107 9.89 25.26 -2.89
N TYR A 108 10.11 23.95 -2.74
CA TYR A 108 11.06 23.38 -1.78
C TYR A 108 12.01 22.36 -2.44
N PRO A 109 12.90 22.78 -3.36
CA PRO A 109 13.74 21.87 -4.14
C PRO A 109 14.76 21.06 -3.31
N ASP A 110 15.07 21.49 -2.08
CA ASP A 110 16.01 20.80 -1.18
C ASP A 110 15.32 19.76 -0.27
N ILE A 111 14.00 19.58 -0.41
CA ILE A 111 13.21 18.57 0.30
C ILE A 111 12.87 17.43 -0.65
N ILE A 112 13.02 16.20 -0.17
CA ILE A 112 12.60 15.00 -0.89
C ILE A 112 11.11 14.75 -0.59
N PHE A 113 10.34 14.55 -1.64
CA PHE A 113 8.94 14.17 -1.56
C PHE A 113 8.76 12.76 -2.09
N GLU A 114 7.97 11.96 -1.39
CA GLU A 114 7.54 10.64 -1.82
C GLU A 114 6.01 10.57 -1.81
N HIS A 115 5.43 10.32 -2.97
CA HIS A 115 3.99 10.33 -3.14
C HIS A 115 3.44 8.93 -3.42
N ALA A 116 2.44 8.51 -2.63
CA ALA A 116 1.79 7.21 -2.80
C ALA A 116 0.81 7.19 -3.97
N THR A 117 0.87 6.13 -4.80
CA THR A 117 -0.11 5.79 -5.85
C THR A 117 -0.32 6.84 -6.95
N GLY A 118 0.60 7.80 -7.08
CA GLY A 118 0.55 8.82 -8.14
C GLY A 118 1.29 8.40 -9.40
N TYR A 119 1.25 9.30 -10.40
CA TYR A 119 1.98 9.14 -11.67
C TYR A 119 2.73 10.40 -12.09
N LYS A 120 2.74 11.45 -11.25
CA LYS A 120 3.50 12.68 -11.47
C LYS A 120 4.73 12.69 -10.57
N PHE A 121 5.88 12.89 -11.15
CA PHE A 121 7.15 12.97 -10.45
C PHE A 121 7.98 14.16 -10.94
N ALA A 122 8.97 14.58 -10.16
CA ALA A 122 9.89 15.68 -10.45
C ALA A 122 11.29 15.33 -9.91
N GLU A 123 12.27 16.21 -10.08
CA GLU A 123 13.65 15.97 -9.65
C GLU A 123 13.77 15.63 -8.15
N ASN A 124 12.93 16.26 -7.30
CA ASN A 124 12.86 16.04 -5.86
C ASN A 124 11.57 15.32 -5.42
N LEU A 125 10.82 14.71 -6.33
CA LEU A 125 9.58 14.00 -6.05
C LEU A 125 9.61 12.61 -6.69
N GLY A 126 9.64 11.57 -5.86
CA GLY A 126 9.43 10.18 -6.22
C GLY A 126 7.98 9.75 -6.05
N VAL A 127 7.65 8.61 -6.63
CA VAL A 127 6.34 7.96 -6.50
C VAL A 127 6.53 6.53 -6.03
N TYR A 128 5.68 6.08 -5.11
CA TYR A 128 5.67 4.69 -4.67
C TYR A 128 4.28 4.08 -4.75
N GLU A 129 4.22 2.86 -5.24
CA GLU A 129 2.97 2.11 -5.40
C GLU A 129 3.19 0.63 -5.11
N GLY A 130 2.16 -0.04 -4.60
CA GLY A 130 2.13 -1.49 -4.41
C GLY A 130 1.46 -2.19 -5.59
N ALA A 131 2.01 -3.32 -6.02
CA ALA A 131 1.38 -4.21 -6.99
C ALA A 131 0.24 -5.00 -6.33
N THR A 132 -0.74 -4.30 -5.74
CA THR A 132 -1.86 -4.84 -4.95
C THR A 132 -2.65 -5.88 -5.71
N TYR A 133 -2.75 -5.74 -7.04
CA TYR A 133 -3.42 -6.68 -7.93
C TYR A 133 -2.88 -8.12 -7.81
N GLN A 134 -1.62 -8.33 -7.40
CA GLN A 134 -1.08 -9.67 -7.16
C GLN A 134 -1.80 -10.34 -5.98
N GLY A 135 -1.94 -9.63 -4.86
CA GLY A 135 -2.71 -10.10 -3.71
C GLY A 135 -4.21 -10.20 -4.02
N ARG A 136 -4.75 -9.29 -4.83
CA ARG A 136 -6.16 -9.31 -5.27
C ARG A 136 -6.51 -10.52 -6.15
N TYR A 137 -5.59 -10.94 -6.99
CA TYR A 137 -5.79 -12.19 -7.75
C TYR A 137 -5.95 -13.39 -6.81
N ILE A 138 -5.09 -13.51 -5.79
CA ILE A 138 -5.19 -14.55 -4.75
C ILE A 138 -6.51 -14.41 -3.97
N ALA A 139 -6.91 -13.19 -3.61
CA ALA A 139 -8.18 -12.91 -2.97
C ALA A 139 -9.37 -13.40 -3.82
N GLY A 140 -9.33 -13.18 -5.13
CA GLY A 140 -10.32 -13.69 -6.07
C GLY A 140 -10.42 -15.22 -6.08
N MET A 141 -9.30 -15.92 -6.09
CA MET A 141 -9.27 -17.38 -5.99
C MET A 141 -9.94 -17.88 -4.70
N VAL A 142 -9.61 -17.24 -3.56
CA VAL A 142 -10.18 -17.59 -2.26
C VAL A 142 -11.68 -17.29 -2.23
N ALA A 143 -12.12 -16.16 -2.78
CA ALA A 143 -13.52 -15.78 -2.85
C ALA A 143 -14.33 -16.80 -3.64
N ALA A 144 -13.92 -17.15 -4.85
CA ALA A 144 -14.63 -18.12 -5.69
C ALA A 144 -14.65 -19.53 -5.09
N ALA A 145 -13.55 -19.98 -4.48
CA ALA A 145 -13.45 -21.29 -3.85
C ALA A 145 -14.32 -21.42 -2.58
N THR A 146 -14.63 -20.31 -1.91
CA THR A 146 -15.41 -20.30 -0.67
C THR A 146 -16.89 -19.98 -0.92
N SER A 147 -17.19 -19.20 -1.96
CA SER A 147 -18.56 -18.87 -2.37
C SER A 147 -19.36 -20.11 -2.72
N LYS A 148 -20.59 -20.19 -2.23
CA LYS A 148 -21.57 -21.23 -2.58
C LYS A 148 -22.53 -20.79 -3.68
N THR A 149 -22.67 -19.48 -3.84
CA THR A 149 -23.59 -18.89 -4.83
C THR A 149 -22.91 -18.50 -6.14
N GLY A 150 -21.58 -18.43 -6.16
CA GLY A 150 -20.79 -17.90 -7.27
C GLY A 150 -20.94 -16.39 -7.44
N LYS A 151 -21.62 -15.69 -6.50
CA LYS A 151 -21.83 -14.25 -6.51
C LYS A 151 -20.96 -13.61 -5.46
N VAL A 152 -19.91 -12.94 -5.89
CA VAL A 152 -18.99 -12.19 -5.05
C VAL A 152 -19.23 -10.69 -5.21
N ALA A 153 -19.17 -9.94 -4.13
CA ALA A 153 -19.28 -8.51 -4.12
C ALA A 153 -17.90 -7.86 -3.97
N TYR A 154 -17.71 -6.69 -4.59
CA TYR A 154 -16.54 -5.82 -4.38
C TYR A 154 -16.98 -4.44 -3.91
N LEU A 155 -16.59 -4.05 -2.70
CA LEU A 155 -16.81 -2.70 -2.19
C LEU A 155 -15.64 -1.83 -2.62
N ALA A 156 -15.89 -0.95 -3.59
CA ALA A 156 -14.91 -0.04 -4.16
C ALA A 156 -15.06 1.37 -3.58
N SER A 157 -13.96 2.06 -3.33
CA SER A 157 -13.96 3.44 -2.85
C SER A 157 -14.16 4.44 -3.99
N PHE A 158 -13.14 4.72 -4.77
CA PHE A 158 -13.17 5.68 -5.88
C PHE A 158 -12.66 5.04 -7.18
N PRO A 159 -13.15 5.47 -8.35
CA PRO A 159 -12.77 4.88 -9.64
C PRO A 159 -11.40 5.38 -10.12
N ILE A 160 -10.35 5.11 -9.35
CA ILE A 160 -8.96 5.38 -9.71
C ILE A 160 -8.32 4.16 -10.39
N PRO A 161 -7.24 4.33 -11.17
CA PRO A 161 -6.61 3.24 -11.91
C PRO A 161 -6.24 2.03 -11.08
N GLU A 162 -5.73 2.23 -9.87
CA GLU A 162 -5.41 1.15 -8.93
C GLU A 162 -6.63 0.27 -8.62
N LEU A 163 -7.77 0.89 -8.28
CA LEU A 163 -8.98 0.12 -7.94
C LEU A 163 -9.54 -0.63 -9.14
N ILE A 164 -9.50 -0.04 -10.34
CA ILE A 164 -9.97 -0.70 -11.57
C ILE A 164 -9.10 -1.94 -11.83
N ARG A 165 -7.80 -1.82 -11.73
CA ARG A 165 -6.84 -2.92 -11.84
C ARG A 165 -7.10 -4.01 -10.80
N ASP A 166 -7.32 -3.64 -9.55
CA ASP A 166 -7.57 -4.55 -8.45
C ASP A 166 -8.90 -5.32 -8.59
N ILE A 167 -9.97 -4.64 -9.03
CA ILE A 167 -11.25 -5.28 -9.35
C ILE A 167 -11.04 -6.35 -10.43
N ASN A 168 -10.34 -6.01 -11.49
CA ASN A 168 -10.05 -6.94 -12.59
C ASN A 168 -9.22 -8.12 -12.11
N ALA A 169 -8.22 -7.90 -11.26
CA ALA A 169 -7.40 -8.98 -10.71
C ALA A 169 -8.22 -9.95 -9.85
N VAL A 170 -9.16 -9.45 -9.02
CA VAL A 170 -10.10 -10.30 -8.28
C VAL A 170 -10.94 -11.13 -9.23
N ALA A 171 -11.53 -10.52 -10.27
CA ALA A 171 -12.35 -11.25 -11.25
C ALA A 171 -11.55 -12.34 -11.98
N LEU A 172 -10.33 -12.05 -12.41
CA LEU A 172 -9.43 -13.01 -13.05
C LEU A 172 -9.05 -14.15 -12.09
N GLY A 173 -8.77 -13.86 -10.83
CA GLY A 173 -8.52 -14.86 -9.80
C GLY A 173 -9.74 -15.75 -9.56
N MET A 174 -10.95 -15.18 -9.52
CA MET A 174 -12.19 -15.93 -9.40
C MET A 174 -12.38 -16.89 -10.58
N GLN A 175 -12.23 -16.39 -11.81
CA GLN A 175 -12.41 -17.17 -13.03
C GLN A 175 -11.39 -18.32 -13.16
N SER A 176 -10.21 -18.19 -12.56
CA SER A 176 -9.23 -19.29 -12.51
C SER A 176 -9.68 -20.50 -11.67
N VAL A 177 -10.69 -20.31 -10.81
CA VAL A 177 -11.27 -21.32 -9.92
C VAL A 177 -12.66 -21.74 -10.40
N ASP A 178 -13.54 -20.77 -10.64
CA ASP A 178 -14.89 -20.97 -11.19
C ASP A 178 -15.17 -19.94 -12.29
N PRO A 179 -15.11 -20.35 -13.58
CA PRO A 179 -15.37 -19.45 -14.71
C PRO A 179 -16.78 -18.84 -14.75
N ASN A 180 -17.74 -19.41 -14.00
CA ASN A 180 -19.14 -18.93 -13.98
C ASN A 180 -19.38 -17.94 -12.83
N SER A 181 -18.44 -17.75 -11.92
CA SER A 181 -18.58 -16.81 -10.83
C SER A 181 -18.58 -15.36 -11.34
N THR A 182 -19.33 -14.50 -10.65
CA THR A 182 -19.50 -13.09 -11.00
C THR A 182 -19.07 -12.17 -9.87
N LEU A 183 -18.46 -11.02 -10.23
CA LEU A 183 -18.02 -10.00 -9.29
C LEU A 183 -18.87 -8.75 -9.44
N THR A 184 -19.74 -8.44 -8.47
CA THR A 184 -20.57 -7.24 -8.48
C THR A 184 -19.83 -6.08 -7.78
N VAL A 185 -19.57 -4.98 -8.48
CA VAL A 185 -18.88 -3.81 -7.95
C VAL A 185 -19.88 -2.78 -7.44
N VAL A 186 -19.67 -2.32 -6.22
CA VAL A 186 -20.41 -1.21 -5.59
C VAL A 186 -19.44 -0.10 -5.21
N TRP A 187 -19.64 1.09 -5.80
CA TRP A 187 -18.83 2.27 -5.50
C TRP A 187 -19.39 3.05 -4.33
N LEU A 188 -18.62 3.17 -3.25
CA LEU A 188 -19.04 3.85 -2.01
C LEU A 188 -18.70 5.34 -1.99
N TYR A 189 -17.78 5.79 -2.83
CA TYR A 189 -17.24 7.17 -2.86
C TYR A 189 -16.76 7.63 -1.48
N SER A 190 -16.11 6.73 -0.78
CA SER A 190 -15.47 6.99 0.51
C SER A 190 -14.35 5.96 0.74
N TRP A 191 -13.24 6.40 1.31
CA TRP A 191 -12.20 5.50 1.79
C TRP A 191 -12.58 4.87 3.13
N PHE A 192 -13.31 5.61 3.97
CA PHE A 192 -13.72 5.16 5.30
C PHE A 192 -15.11 5.67 5.64
N ASP A 193 -16.10 4.80 5.61
CA ASP A 193 -17.49 5.08 6.03
C ASP A 193 -18.12 3.76 6.54
N PRO A 194 -17.92 3.42 7.81
CA PRO A 194 -18.42 2.16 8.37
C PRO A 194 -19.92 1.93 8.19
N ALA A 195 -20.72 3.00 8.17
CA ALA A 195 -22.16 2.88 7.97
C ALA A 195 -22.50 2.47 6.54
N LYS A 196 -21.92 3.15 5.54
CA LYS A 196 -22.09 2.77 4.13
C LYS A 196 -21.55 1.37 3.82
N GLU A 197 -20.40 0.99 4.40
CA GLU A 197 -19.81 -0.34 4.24
C GLU A 197 -20.78 -1.41 4.75
N ALA A 198 -21.29 -1.27 5.98
CA ALA A 198 -22.24 -2.19 6.59
C ALA A 198 -23.54 -2.30 5.78
N ASP A 199 -24.11 -1.17 5.35
CA ASP A 199 -25.35 -1.14 4.58
C ASP A 199 -25.16 -1.79 3.20
N ALA A 200 -24.04 -1.53 2.53
CA ALA A 200 -23.72 -2.18 1.25
C ALA A 200 -23.62 -3.70 1.39
N VAL A 201 -22.94 -4.21 2.43
CA VAL A 201 -22.84 -5.65 2.69
C VAL A 201 -24.24 -6.25 2.92
N ARG A 202 -25.10 -5.62 3.74
CA ARG A 202 -26.47 -6.10 3.99
C ARG A 202 -27.29 -6.19 2.70
N ILE A 203 -27.22 -5.17 1.84
CA ILE A 203 -27.93 -5.14 0.56
C ILE A 203 -27.42 -6.26 -0.36
N LEU A 204 -26.11 -6.45 -0.44
CA LEU A 204 -25.48 -7.46 -1.30
C LEU A 204 -25.81 -8.88 -0.83
N VAL A 205 -25.75 -9.14 0.47
CA VAL A 205 -26.13 -10.43 1.06
C VAL A 205 -27.62 -10.73 0.79
N ASN A 206 -28.52 -9.75 0.95
CA ASN A 206 -29.94 -9.91 0.63
C ASN A 206 -30.19 -10.16 -0.86
N SER A 207 -29.27 -9.80 -1.76
CA SER A 207 -29.33 -10.10 -3.19
C SER A 207 -28.59 -11.39 -3.59
N GLY A 208 -28.13 -12.16 -2.60
CA GLY A 208 -27.58 -13.50 -2.77
C GLY A 208 -26.06 -13.57 -2.91
N HIS A 209 -25.34 -12.49 -2.61
CA HIS A 209 -23.89 -12.52 -2.49
C HIS A 209 -23.49 -13.14 -1.15
N ASP A 210 -22.49 -14.00 -1.13
CA ASP A 210 -22.04 -14.67 0.09
C ASP A 210 -20.56 -14.46 0.42
N VAL A 211 -19.82 -13.74 -0.43
CA VAL A 211 -18.47 -13.24 -0.17
C VAL A 211 -18.38 -11.78 -0.57
N THR A 212 -17.78 -10.95 0.28
CA THR A 212 -17.50 -9.53 0.01
C THR A 212 -16.01 -9.29 0.01
N VAL A 213 -15.45 -8.74 -1.08
CA VAL A 213 -14.07 -8.24 -1.16
C VAL A 213 -14.10 -6.74 -0.85
N GLN A 214 -13.44 -6.35 0.21
CA GLN A 214 -13.39 -4.96 0.67
C GLN A 214 -12.21 -4.22 0.03
N HIS A 215 -12.45 -2.96 -0.39
CA HIS A 215 -11.40 -1.99 -0.75
C HIS A 215 -11.75 -0.61 -0.15
N THR A 216 -12.11 -0.63 1.11
CA THR A 216 -12.25 0.53 1.99
C THR A 216 -11.36 0.31 3.21
N ASP A 217 -11.04 1.39 3.92
CA ASP A 217 -10.11 1.36 5.05
C ASP A 217 -10.75 0.92 6.38
N GLY A 218 -12.06 0.56 6.36
CA GLY A 218 -12.78 0.18 7.58
C GLY A 218 -12.67 -1.32 7.90
N PHE A 219 -13.32 -1.70 8.98
CA PHE A 219 -13.54 -3.08 9.39
C PHE A 219 -15.02 -3.50 9.30
N ALA A 220 -15.91 -2.54 8.99
CA ALA A 220 -17.36 -2.74 9.08
C ALA A 220 -17.88 -3.78 8.08
N ALA A 221 -17.24 -3.92 6.91
CA ALA A 221 -17.63 -4.94 5.94
C ALA A 221 -17.39 -6.36 6.51
N VAL A 222 -16.22 -6.61 7.12
CA VAL A 222 -15.88 -7.89 7.74
C VAL A 222 -16.79 -8.17 8.94
N GLN A 223 -17.01 -7.17 9.81
CA GLN A 223 -17.88 -7.31 10.97
C GLN A 223 -19.32 -7.62 10.55
N THR A 224 -19.84 -6.94 9.54
CA THR A 224 -21.20 -7.18 9.02
C THR A 224 -21.33 -8.54 8.37
N ALA A 225 -20.31 -9.00 7.62
CA ALA A 225 -20.30 -10.35 7.09
C ALA A 225 -20.34 -11.41 8.20
N GLN A 226 -19.60 -11.21 9.29
CA GLN A 226 -19.65 -12.06 10.50
C GLN A 226 -21.05 -12.11 11.11
N GLU A 227 -21.72 -10.94 11.26
CA GLU A 227 -23.09 -10.84 11.80
C GLU A 227 -24.10 -11.59 10.94
N LEU A 228 -23.91 -11.60 9.62
CA LEU A 228 -24.82 -12.20 8.64
C LEU A 228 -24.48 -13.67 8.31
N GLY A 229 -23.40 -14.22 8.84
CA GLY A 229 -22.94 -15.58 8.56
C GLY A 229 -22.46 -15.76 7.12
N THR A 230 -21.93 -14.71 6.50
CA THR A 230 -21.29 -14.69 5.19
C THR A 230 -19.79 -14.44 5.31
N TYR A 231 -19.07 -14.30 4.21
CA TYR A 231 -17.61 -14.16 4.24
C TYR A 231 -17.15 -12.80 3.72
N ALA A 232 -15.95 -12.40 4.16
CA ALA A 232 -15.30 -11.19 3.67
C ALA A 232 -13.79 -11.38 3.50
N ILE A 233 -13.23 -10.62 2.55
CA ILE A 233 -11.78 -10.48 2.35
C ILE A 233 -11.43 -9.04 2.68
N GLY A 234 -10.47 -8.86 3.58
CA GLY A 234 -10.05 -7.56 4.09
C GLY A 234 -9.18 -6.77 3.12
N HIS A 235 -8.93 -5.51 3.47
CA HIS A 235 -8.04 -4.60 2.77
C HIS A 235 -6.97 -4.06 3.71
N ALA A 236 -5.73 -4.10 3.25
CA ALA A 236 -4.54 -3.51 3.86
C ALA A 236 -4.27 -3.93 5.33
N THR A 237 -5.01 -4.87 5.90
CA THR A 237 -4.81 -5.32 7.29
C THR A 237 -5.53 -6.66 7.52
N ASP A 238 -4.95 -7.52 8.36
CA ASP A 238 -5.65 -8.67 8.90
C ASP A 238 -6.79 -8.22 9.83
N LEU A 239 -8.01 -8.44 9.39
CA LEU A 239 -9.23 -8.07 10.11
C LEU A 239 -9.90 -9.23 10.87
N THR A 240 -9.17 -10.34 11.09
CA THR A 240 -9.67 -11.55 11.79
C THR A 240 -10.31 -11.21 13.14
N LYS A 241 -9.77 -10.22 13.89
CA LYS A 241 -10.34 -9.80 15.18
C LYS A 241 -11.77 -9.24 15.10
N TYR A 242 -12.19 -8.76 13.92
CA TYR A 242 -13.54 -8.19 13.68
C TYR A 242 -14.54 -9.20 13.13
N GLY A 243 -14.07 -10.33 12.62
CA GLY A 243 -14.92 -11.39 12.10
C GLY A 243 -14.16 -12.70 11.95
N PRO A 244 -13.85 -13.41 13.08
CA PRO A 244 -12.98 -14.59 13.05
C PRO A 244 -13.52 -15.74 12.19
N ASP A 245 -14.85 -15.83 12.03
CA ASP A 245 -15.46 -16.87 11.20
C ASP A 245 -15.74 -16.39 9.77
N ALA A 246 -15.76 -15.06 9.54
CA ALA A 246 -16.10 -14.45 8.27
C ALA A 246 -14.87 -14.03 7.45
N HIS A 247 -13.80 -13.55 8.11
CA HIS A 247 -12.61 -13.05 7.46
C HIS A 247 -11.80 -14.18 6.85
N LEU A 248 -11.71 -14.23 5.51
CA LEU A 248 -11.03 -15.32 4.79
C LEU A 248 -9.53 -15.11 4.68
N THR A 249 -9.10 -13.89 4.40
CA THR A 249 -7.73 -13.38 4.27
C THR A 249 -7.77 -11.88 3.97
N ALA A 250 -6.62 -11.25 3.92
CA ALA A 250 -6.44 -9.88 3.40
C ALA A 250 -5.12 -9.78 2.63
N LEU A 251 -4.93 -8.69 1.90
CA LEU A 251 -3.61 -8.28 1.47
C LEU A 251 -3.10 -7.15 2.39
N GLU A 252 -1.82 -7.16 2.68
CA GLU A 252 -1.10 -6.10 3.38
C GLU A 252 0.01 -5.53 2.49
N ILE A 253 0.39 -4.28 2.73
CA ILE A 253 1.46 -3.63 1.98
C ILE A 253 2.57 -3.24 2.94
N ASN A 254 3.70 -3.92 2.86
CA ASN A 254 4.85 -3.66 3.71
C ASN A 254 5.69 -2.50 3.14
N TRP A 255 5.42 -1.28 3.60
CA TRP A 255 6.15 -0.07 3.20
C TRP A 255 7.49 0.11 3.91
N GLY A 256 7.72 -0.60 5.02
CA GLY A 256 8.91 -0.43 5.86
C GLY A 256 10.24 -0.45 5.09
N PRO A 257 10.55 -1.50 4.30
CA PRO A 257 11.80 -1.60 3.55
C PRO A 257 11.97 -0.46 2.52
N PHE A 258 10.90 -0.04 1.86
CA PHE A 258 10.94 1.09 0.94
C PHE A 258 11.27 2.40 1.68
N MET A 259 10.51 2.73 2.72
CA MET A 259 10.73 3.94 3.50
C MET A 259 12.13 3.96 4.13
N GLN A 260 12.63 2.79 4.55
CA GLN A 260 14.01 2.66 5.02
C GLN A 260 15.03 3.02 3.94
N SER A 261 14.87 2.50 2.73
CA SER A 261 15.78 2.82 1.63
C SER A 261 15.79 4.30 1.26
N VAL A 262 14.63 4.97 1.28
CA VAL A 262 14.53 6.42 1.05
C VAL A 262 15.31 7.21 2.10
N VAL A 263 15.19 6.82 3.38
CA VAL A 263 15.94 7.46 4.49
C VAL A 263 17.45 7.20 4.36
N GLU A 264 17.87 5.96 4.08
CA GLU A 264 19.28 5.59 3.87
C GLU A 264 19.90 6.37 2.71
N ASP A 265 19.21 6.43 1.57
CA ASP A 265 19.66 7.17 0.40
C ASP A 265 19.75 8.68 0.66
N THR A 266 18.83 9.22 1.45
CA THR A 266 18.87 10.63 1.86
C THR A 266 20.08 10.91 2.75
N ILE A 267 20.35 10.06 3.74
CA ILE A 267 21.52 10.20 4.64
C ILE A 267 22.82 10.11 3.82
N ASN A 268 22.87 9.21 2.83
CA ASN A 268 24.04 8.99 1.99
C ASN A 268 24.17 9.97 0.82
N ASN A 269 23.20 10.87 0.61
CA ASN A 269 23.07 11.75 -0.56
C ASN A 269 23.08 11.00 -1.90
N THR A 270 22.42 9.84 -1.93
CA THR A 270 22.28 8.97 -3.11
C THR A 270 20.86 8.90 -3.63
N TRP A 271 19.90 9.48 -2.91
CA TRP A 271 18.50 9.48 -3.31
C TRP A 271 18.31 10.10 -4.70
N LYS A 272 17.45 9.49 -5.48
CA LYS A 272 17.03 9.98 -6.81
C LYS A 272 15.54 9.75 -6.95
N SER A 273 14.89 10.69 -7.62
CA SER A 273 13.50 10.53 -8.01
C SER A 273 13.34 9.27 -8.88
N ASP A 274 12.44 8.38 -8.48
CA ASP A 274 12.12 7.14 -9.21
C ASP A 274 10.66 6.77 -8.96
N VAL A 275 10.19 5.76 -9.67
CA VAL A 275 8.90 5.12 -9.43
C VAL A 275 9.16 3.77 -8.77
N TYR A 276 8.92 3.71 -7.46
CA TYR A 276 8.99 2.44 -6.73
C TYR A 276 7.74 1.62 -6.99
N TRP A 277 7.91 0.44 -7.55
CA TRP A 277 6.86 -0.56 -7.72
C TRP A 277 7.10 -1.72 -6.75
N GLY A 278 6.31 -1.74 -5.66
CA GLY A 278 6.40 -2.74 -4.61
C GLY A 278 5.55 -3.96 -4.91
N ASP A 279 6.15 -5.04 -5.33
CA ASP A 279 5.51 -6.30 -5.66
C ASP A 279 5.83 -7.42 -4.64
N MET A 280 5.36 -8.63 -4.90
CA MET A 280 5.67 -9.80 -4.07
C MET A 280 7.15 -10.17 -4.09
N THR A 281 7.91 -9.83 -5.14
CA THR A 281 9.36 -10.11 -5.22
C THR A 281 10.14 -9.27 -4.23
N LYS A 282 9.70 -8.04 -4.01
CA LYS A 282 10.27 -7.10 -3.04
C LYS A 282 9.71 -7.30 -1.62
N GLY A 283 8.78 -8.24 -1.44
CA GLY A 283 8.10 -8.45 -0.17
C GLY A 283 7.18 -7.31 0.24
N ALA A 284 6.82 -6.43 -0.71
CA ALA A 284 5.92 -5.32 -0.45
C ALA A 284 4.45 -5.78 -0.36
N ILE A 285 4.05 -6.76 -1.16
CA ILE A 285 2.70 -7.33 -1.11
C ILE A 285 2.73 -8.62 -0.32
N VAL A 286 1.93 -8.67 0.74
CA VAL A 286 1.78 -9.81 1.66
C VAL A 286 0.33 -10.23 1.69
N VAL A 287 0.05 -11.52 1.57
CA VAL A 287 -1.29 -12.10 1.80
C VAL A 287 -1.30 -12.64 3.23
N THR A 288 -2.29 -12.24 4.01
CA THR A 288 -2.43 -12.69 5.40
C THR A 288 -2.80 -14.18 5.47
N PRO A 289 -2.66 -14.84 6.63
CA PRO A 289 -3.06 -16.22 6.77
C PRO A 289 -4.50 -16.47 6.29
N PHE A 290 -4.71 -17.61 5.65
CA PHE A 290 -6.03 -18.01 5.20
C PHE A 290 -6.85 -18.59 6.36
N ASN A 291 -8.14 -18.25 6.42
CA ASN A 291 -9.08 -18.88 7.35
C ASN A 291 -9.19 -20.39 7.07
N ASP A 292 -9.38 -21.20 8.11
CA ASP A 292 -9.48 -22.66 8.01
C ASP A 292 -10.65 -23.14 7.13
N ILE A 293 -11.65 -22.29 6.87
CA ILE A 293 -12.78 -22.60 5.98
C ILE A 293 -12.39 -22.60 4.50
N VAL A 294 -11.31 -21.94 4.13
CA VAL A 294 -10.80 -21.92 2.75
C VAL A 294 -10.34 -23.34 2.37
N PRO A 295 -10.80 -23.91 1.25
CA PRO A 295 -10.41 -25.26 0.86
C PRO A 295 -8.89 -25.43 0.79
N LYS A 296 -8.36 -26.50 1.37
CA LYS A 296 -6.91 -26.74 1.48
C LYS A 296 -6.20 -26.83 0.12
N ASP A 297 -6.86 -27.33 -0.90
CA ASP A 297 -6.33 -27.37 -2.27
C ASP A 297 -6.24 -25.98 -2.88
N THR A 298 -7.18 -25.07 -2.55
CA THR A 298 -7.12 -23.66 -2.93
C THR A 298 -5.96 -22.96 -2.23
N VAL A 299 -5.77 -23.18 -0.93
CA VAL A 299 -4.62 -22.65 -0.17
C VAL A 299 -3.31 -23.12 -0.79
N ALA A 300 -3.20 -24.40 -1.14
CA ALA A 300 -1.98 -24.93 -1.78
C ALA A 300 -1.72 -24.29 -3.16
N LYS A 301 -2.77 -24.11 -3.98
CA LYS A 301 -2.66 -23.42 -5.28
C LYS A 301 -2.29 -21.95 -5.13
N ALA A 302 -2.91 -21.24 -4.17
CA ALA A 302 -2.62 -19.85 -3.86
C ALA A 302 -1.14 -19.66 -3.44
N ASN A 303 -0.66 -20.50 -2.54
CA ASN A 303 0.74 -20.47 -2.10
C ASN A 303 1.71 -20.72 -3.27
N LYS A 304 1.40 -21.69 -4.15
CA LYS A 304 2.21 -21.96 -5.35
C LYS A 304 2.24 -20.75 -6.28
N LEU A 305 1.08 -20.12 -6.55
CA LEU A 305 1.01 -18.94 -7.42
C LEU A 305 1.75 -17.73 -6.82
N MET A 306 1.68 -17.53 -5.50
CA MET A 306 2.48 -16.48 -4.85
C MET A 306 3.99 -16.70 -5.03
N GLU A 307 4.46 -17.97 -4.99
CA GLU A 307 5.85 -18.28 -5.32
C GLU A 307 6.17 -18.04 -6.80
N GLU A 308 5.26 -18.37 -7.69
CA GLU A 308 5.41 -18.12 -9.13
C GLU A 308 5.44 -16.62 -9.43
N MET A 309 4.65 -15.77 -8.73
CA MET A 309 4.72 -14.30 -8.80
C MET A 309 6.07 -13.80 -8.30
N ARG A 310 6.57 -14.29 -7.15
CA ARG A 310 7.90 -13.93 -6.61
C ARG A 310 9.05 -14.28 -7.57
N ASN A 311 8.88 -15.32 -8.35
CA ASN A 311 9.89 -15.78 -9.32
C ASN A 311 9.65 -15.25 -10.74
N HIS A 312 8.69 -14.32 -10.95
CA HIS A 312 8.29 -13.77 -12.26
C HIS A 312 7.90 -14.84 -13.31
N THR A 313 7.34 -15.97 -12.85
CA THR A 313 6.86 -17.05 -13.74
C THR A 313 5.34 -17.05 -13.94
N PHE A 314 4.65 -16.22 -13.16
CA PHE A 314 3.21 -15.98 -13.31
C PHE A 314 2.93 -14.47 -13.15
N GLU A 315 2.09 -13.94 -14.07
CA GLU A 315 1.61 -12.56 -14.04
C GLU A 315 0.08 -12.57 -14.24
N PRO A 316 -0.70 -12.00 -13.28
CA PRO A 316 -2.17 -12.00 -13.34
C PRO A 316 -2.75 -11.43 -14.64
N PHE A 317 -2.13 -10.37 -15.18
CA PHE A 317 -2.56 -9.73 -16.42
C PHE A 317 -1.86 -10.29 -17.66
N THR A 318 -1.88 -11.64 -17.78
CA THR A 318 -1.42 -12.36 -18.98
C THR A 318 -2.62 -12.87 -19.76
N GLY A 319 -2.71 -12.45 -21.03
CA GLY A 319 -3.84 -12.79 -21.91
C GLY A 319 -3.90 -14.26 -22.36
N PRO A 320 -5.07 -14.67 -22.90
CA PRO A 320 -6.13 -13.80 -23.41
C PRO A 320 -7.05 -13.27 -22.30
N ILE A 321 -7.25 -11.96 -22.23
CA ILE A 321 -8.20 -11.33 -21.32
C ILE A 321 -9.17 -10.47 -22.13
N LYS A 322 -10.47 -10.60 -21.83
CA LYS A 322 -11.56 -9.87 -22.47
C LYS A 322 -12.16 -8.85 -21.53
N ASP A 323 -12.72 -7.81 -22.09
CA ASP A 323 -13.57 -6.88 -21.37
C ASP A 323 -15.02 -7.40 -21.22
N GLN A 324 -15.88 -6.60 -20.59
CA GLN A 324 -17.30 -6.90 -20.40
C GLN A 324 -18.10 -7.05 -21.71
N ALA A 325 -17.62 -6.53 -22.83
CA ALA A 325 -18.24 -6.66 -24.14
C ALA A 325 -17.77 -7.91 -24.91
N GLY A 326 -16.76 -8.62 -24.36
CA GLY A 326 -16.14 -9.79 -24.99
C GLY A 326 -14.99 -9.44 -25.95
N GLU A 327 -14.58 -8.17 -26.02
CA GLU A 327 -13.45 -7.72 -26.83
C GLU A 327 -12.13 -8.11 -26.17
N ILE A 328 -11.17 -8.58 -26.97
CA ILE A 328 -9.85 -9.00 -26.46
C ILE A 328 -9.02 -7.75 -26.13
N MET A 329 -8.83 -7.47 -24.85
CA MET A 329 -8.01 -6.38 -24.36
C MET A 329 -6.54 -6.77 -24.25
N ILE A 330 -6.26 -8.00 -23.84
CA ILE A 330 -4.89 -8.54 -23.75
C ILE A 330 -4.84 -9.82 -24.59
N PRO A 331 -4.06 -9.82 -25.69
CA PRO A 331 -3.91 -11.01 -26.54
C PRO A 331 -3.23 -12.17 -25.81
N ALA A 332 -3.48 -13.40 -26.30
CA ALA A 332 -2.89 -14.61 -25.75
C ALA A 332 -1.36 -14.53 -25.67
N GLY A 333 -0.80 -14.82 -24.50
CA GLY A 333 0.63 -14.87 -24.24
C GLY A 333 1.29 -13.48 -24.05
N LYS A 334 0.53 -12.37 -24.16
CA LYS A 334 1.01 -11.04 -23.78
C LYS A 334 0.73 -10.79 -22.30
N SER A 335 1.72 -10.32 -21.54
CA SER A 335 1.53 -9.72 -20.22
C SER A 335 1.58 -8.20 -20.33
N LEU A 336 0.81 -7.49 -19.49
CA LEU A 336 0.87 -6.04 -19.42
C LEU A 336 2.17 -5.58 -18.77
N ASP A 337 2.76 -4.53 -19.33
CA ASP A 337 3.87 -3.83 -18.68
C ASP A 337 3.37 -2.84 -17.61
N HIS A 338 4.31 -2.20 -16.89
CA HIS A 338 4.00 -1.25 -15.83
C HIS A 338 3.08 -0.10 -16.28
N ASN A 339 3.36 0.52 -17.43
CA ASN A 339 2.57 1.64 -17.93
C ASN A 339 1.17 1.21 -18.37
N GLU A 340 1.07 0.03 -18.97
CA GLU A 340 -0.19 -0.57 -19.36
C GLU A 340 -1.03 -0.89 -18.11
N LEU A 341 -0.42 -1.41 -17.02
CA LEU A 341 -1.11 -1.65 -15.74
C LEU A 341 -1.64 -0.37 -15.10
N LEU A 342 -0.90 0.74 -15.18
CA LEU A 342 -1.33 2.05 -14.67
C LEU A 342 -2.45 2.69 -15.51
N SER A 343 -2.66 2.24 -16.73
CA SER A 343 -3.63 2.83 -17.66
C SER A 343 -4.90 1.99 -17.88
N ILE A 344 -5.09 0.91 -17.12
CA ILE A 344 -6.30 0.09 -17.20
C ILE A 344 -7.53 0.94 -16.87
N ASN A 345 -8.45 1.05 -17.83
CA ASN A 345 -9.68 1.84 -17.74
C ASN A 345 -10.92 1.09 -18.20
N TYR A 346 -10.88 -0.23 -18.15
CA TYR A 346 -11.96 -1.14 -18.50
C TYR A 346 -12.15 -2.19 -17.41
N LEU A 347 -13.32 -2.82 -17.35
CA LEU A 347 -13.60 -3.96 -16.51
C LEU A 347 -13.59 -5.23 -17.36
N VAL A 348 -13.02 -6.32 -16.80
CA VAL A 348 -12.94 -7.62 -17.50
C VAL A 348 -14.27 -8.36 -17.48
N GLU A 349 -14.41 -9.34 -18.38
CA GLU A 349 -15.53 -10.28 -18.41
C GLU A 349 -15.81 -10.88 -17.01
N GLY A 350 -17.10 -11.08 -16.67
CA GLY A 350 -17.52 -11.57 -15.34
C GLY A 350 -17.69 -10.50 -14.27
N VAL A 351 -17.22 -9.26 -14.49
CA VAL A 351 -17.50 -8.13 -13.61
C VAL A 351 -18.88 -7.54 -13.93
N ILE A 352 -19.71 -7.34 -12.91
CA ILE A 352 -21.03 -6.70 -13.00
C ILE A 352 -20.91 -5.29 -12.38
N GLY A 353 -21.17 -4.26 -13.18
CA GLY A 353 -21.05 -2.86 -12.80
C GLY A 353 -20.45 -2.02 -13.91
N LYS A 354 -20.20 -0.75 -13.65
CA LYS A 354 -19.58 0.19 -14.57
C LYS A 354 -18.55 1.01 -13.83
N ILE A 355 -17.54 1.46 -14.56
CA ILE A 355 -16.65 2.52 -14.07
C ILE A 355 -17.45 3.84 -14.15
N PRO A 356 -17.63 4.55 -13.03
CA PRO A 356 -18.27 5.86 -13.04
C PRO A 356 -17.48 6.87 -13.89
N GLN A 357 -18.22 7.78 -14.53
CA GLN A 357 -17.64 8.85 -15.36
C GLN A 357 -17.40 10.10 -14.52
#